data_1e51c7d004ca67d2a2cd3810bc7b1c61
#
_entry.id   1e51c7d004ca67d2a2cd3810bc7b1c61
#
_cell.length_a   1.000
_cell.length_b   1.000
_cell.length_c   1.000
_cell.angle_alpha   90.00
_cell.angle_beta   90.00
_cell.angle_gamma   90.00
#
_symmetry.space_group_name_H-M   'P 1'
#
loop_
_entity.id
_entity.type
_entity.pdbx_description
1 polymer ?
#
loop_
_entity_poly.entity_id
_entity_poly.type
_entity_poly.pdbx_seq_one_letter_code
_entity_poly.pdbx_strand_id
1 'polypeptide(L)'
;MSDIAISQRGARSSGLKPRKLPRSVEWASSFAGHAPQLKGRIPGPHSLALRERCLRGEFGSYPWVDQVPIAFESGQGVTLTDADDNLFIDLTHGHLGAALGHANPEIIEAVHRQISRLSHVRNQPCEIRAQLQETLARITPGNLNLITFYGSGTEAAEGAMRVARAVTGGHEFVSFYGDYHGRTTGAIGTSVGSRMTGPRPSGFFSVPNGYCHRCEFAMEPSTCGIHCLDFAERAIRMNSHGALAGIVAEPITNASGARVFPDGYLRKLRDIADRTGALLIFDEHATGLGRTGRMWGGDHEGVIPDVIYFAKYLGNGYPVTAVAIREEYRDILASERQGERQGSTYGGQPLACAAALASVQILLRDNLTE
;
A
#
# COMPACT_ATOMS: atom_id res chain seq x y z
N MET A 1 -46.59 21.13 -4.14
CA MET A 1 -47.29 20.04 -4.85
C MET A 1 -46.78 20.00 -6.25
N SER A 2 -45.86 19.08 -6.55
CA SER A 2 -45.58 18.56 -7.87
C SER A 2 -44.72 17.29 -7.68
N ASP A 3 -45.37 16.16 -7.95
CA ASP A 3 -44.81 14.81 -7.86
C ASP A 3 -43.76 14.62 -8.92
N ILE A 4 -42.55 14.24 -8.51
CA ILE A 4 -41.52 13.73 -9.41
C ILE A 4 -41.63 12.19 -9.40
N ALA A 5 -42.29 11.66 -10.44
CA ALA A 5 -42.36 10.23 -10.68
C ALA A 5 -40.99 9.69 -11.09
N ILE A 6 -40.37 8.86 -10.25
CA ILE A 6 -39.18 8.12 -10.56
C ILE A 6 -39.57 6.91 -11.44
N SER A 7 -39.26 6.99 -12.71
CA SER A 7 -39.42 5.91 -13.69
C SER A 7 -38.56 4.70 -13.31
N GLN A 8 -39.19 3.61 -12.91
CA GLN A 8 -38.56 2.28 -12.78
C GLN A 8 -38.19 1.77 -14.19
N ARG A 9 -36.97 1.99 -14.61
CA ARG A 9 -36.42 1.24 -15.76
C ARG A 9 -35.95 -0.11 -15.24
N GLY A 10 -36.61 -1.18 -15.73
CA GLY A 10 -36.34 -2.55 -15.40
C GLY A 10 -34.86 -2.93 -15.56
N ALA A 11 -34.25 -3.37 -14.49
CA ALA A 11 -32.95 -4.04 -14.53
C ALA A 11 -33.09 -5.32 -15.33
N ARG A 12 -32.43 -5.39 -16.48
CA ARG A 12 -32.25 -6.67 -17.19
C ARG A 12 -31.42 -7.58 -16.30
N SER A 13 -31.99 -8.68 -15.83
CA SER A 13 -31.27 -9.72 -15.12
C SER A 13 -30.20 -10.27 -16.07
N SER A 14 -28.94 -9.95 -15.81
CA SER A 14 -27.81 -10.66 -16.44
C SER A 14 -27.88 -12.11 -15.96
N GLY A 15 -28.04 -13.05 -16.90
CA GLY A 15 -28.14 -14.49 -16.63
C GLY A 15 -26.84 -15.15 -16.16
N LEU A 16 -26.01 -14.41 -15.38
CA LEU A 16 -24.83 -14.94 -14.72
C LEU A 16 -25.28 -15.77 -13.52
N LYS A 17 -25.01 -17.08 -13.58
CA LYS A 17 -25.17 -17.95 -12.41
C LYS A 17 -24.36 -17.36 -11.25
N PRO A 18 -24.91 -17.33 -10.01
CA PRO A 18 -24.16 -16.83 -8.87
C PRO A 18 -22.86 -17.64 -8.75
N ARG A 19 -21.73 -16.94 -8.83
CA ARG A 19 -20.40 -17.53 -8.64
C ARG A 19 -20.28 -17.94 -7.17
N LYS A 20 -19.84 -19.18 -6.91
CA LYS A 20 -19.59 -19.62 -5.53
C LYS A 20 -18.47 -18.75 -4.94
N LEU A 21 -18.72 -18.12 -3.81
CA LEU A 21 -17.73 -17.28 -3.13
C LEU A 21 -16.54 -18.13 -2.66
N PRO A 22 -15.31 -17.59 -2.69
CA PRO A 22 -14.16 -18.21 -2.06
C PRO A 22 -14.36 -18.39 -0.55
N ARG A 23 -13.75 -19.46 0.03
CA ARG A 23 -13.90 -19.82 1.45
C ARG A 23 -13.57 -18.66 2.40
N SER A 24 -12.50 -17.90 2.12
CA SER A 24 -12.10 -16.75 2.93
C SER A 24 -13.11 -15.60 2.87
N VAL A 25 -13.75 -15.38 1.73
CA VAL A 25 -14.80 -14.37 1.54
C VAL A 25 -16.09 -14.79 2.24
N GLU A 26 -16.50 -16.07 2.09
CA GLU A 26 -17.66 -16.62 2.80
C GLU A 26 -17.50 -16.47 4.32
N TRP A 27 -16.33 -16.81 4.85
CA TRP A 27 -16.03 -16.66 6.27
C TRP A 27 -16.07 -15.19 6.69
N ALA A 28 -15.35 -14.28 6.02
CA ALA A 28 -15.27 -12.88 6.40
C ALA A 28 -16.64 -12.19 6.36
N SER A 29 -17.47 -12.49 5.35
CA SER A 29 -18.79 -11.88 5.18
C SER A 29 -19.87 -12.49 6.08
N SER A 30 -19.67 -13.68 6.65
CA SER A 30 -20.64 -14.33 7.55
C SER A 30 -20.99 -13.48 8.78
N PHE A 31 -20.09 -12.57 9.20
CA PHE A 31 -20.30 -11.65 10.30
C PHE A 31 -21.12 -10.41 9.93
N ALA A 32 -21.23 -10.07 8.65
CA ALA A 32 -21.93 -8.87 8.20
C ALA A 32 -23.46 -8.92 8.42
N GLY A 33 -24.05 -10.11 8.45
CA GLY A 33 -25.52 -10.29 8.59
C GLY A 33 -26.13 -9.76 9.89
N HIS A 34 -25.29 -9.47 10.90
CA HIS A 34 -25.70 -8.93 12.19
C HIS A 34 -25.26 -7.47 12.41
N ALA A 35 -24.55 -6.87 11.45
CA ALA A 35 -24.04 -5.52 11.55
C ALA A 35 -24.74 -4.58 10.55
N PRO A 36 -24.86 -3.27 10.84
CA PRO A 36 -24.50 -2.63 12.11
C PRO A 36 -25.55 -2.86 13.21
N GLN A 37 -25.09 -2.87 14.47
CA GLN A 37 -26.00 -2.87 15.64
C GLN A 37 -25.53 -1.82 16.63
N LEU A 38 -26.37 -0.85 16.91
CA LEU A 38 -26.09 0.20 17.89
C LEU A 38 -26.84 -0.11 19.17
N LYS A 39 -26.12 -0.25 20.28
CA LYS A 39 -26.67 -0.46 21.61
C LYS A 39 -26.78 0.83 22.41
N GLY A 40 -26.11 1.88 21.99
CA GLY A 40 -26.06 3.15 22.67
C GLY A 40 -25.60 4.30 21.81
N ARG A 41 -25.24 5.40 22.48
CA ARG A 41 -24.72 6.60 21.86
C ARG A 41 -23.31 6.33 21.28
N ILE A 42 -22.98 6.95 20.16
CA ILE A 42 -21.63 6.95 19.55
C ILE A 42 -21.04 8.38 19.63
N PRO A 43 -19.86 8.56 20.26
CA PRO A 43 -19.13 7.59 21.07
C PRO A 43 -19.86 7.30 22.38
N GLY A 44 -19.73 6.07 22.89
CA GLY A 44 -20.24 5.70 24.21
C GLY A 44 -19.26 6.07 25.34
N PRO A 45 -19.69 5.88 26.63
CA PRO A 45 -18.89 6.31 27.78
C PRO A 45 -17.56 5.56 27.90
N HIS A 46 -17.50 4.26 27.57
CA HIS A 46 -16.27 3.48 27.62
C HIS A 46 -15.27 3.92 26.55
N SER A 47 -15.74 4.16 25.32
CA SER A 47 -14.92 4.70 24.23
C SER A 47 -14.31 6.05 24.63
N LEU A 48 -15.10 6.95 25.22
CA LEU A 48 -14.60 8.25 25.69
C LEU A 48 -13.56 8.11 26.81
N ALA A 49 -13.80 7.22 27.78
CA ALA A 49 -12.85 6.98 28.87
C ALA A 49 -11.52 6.39 28.38
N LEU A 50 -11.57 5.44 27.43
CA LEU A 50 -10.36 4.88 26.82
C LEU A 50 -9.57 5.92 26.02
N ARG A 51 -10.28 6.72 25.22
CA ARG A 51 -9.68 7.85 24.50
C ARG A 51 -8.94 8.79 25.44
N GLU A 52 -9.57 9.20 26.53
CA GLU A 52 -8.94 10.07 27.54
C GLU A 52 -7.68 9.46 28.16
N ARG A 53 -7.71 8.16 28.45
CA ARG A 53 -6.55 7.43 28.98
C ARG A 53 -5.40 7.41 27.99
N CYS A 54 -5.66 7.14 26.71
CA CYS A 54 -4.63 7.16 25.65
C CYS A 54 -4.03 8.55 25.49
N LEU A 55 -4.86 9.59 25.39
CA LEU A 55 -4.40 10.99 25.22
C LEU A 55 -3.53 11.50 26.38
N ARG A 56 -3.67 10.95 27.60
CA ARG A 56 -2.78 11.29 28.71
C ARG A 56 -1.36 10.73 28.55
N GLY A 57 -1.19 9.64 27.79
CA GLY A 57 0.10 8.98 27.58
C GLY A 57 0.77 9.28 26.25
N GLU A 58 0.06 9.87 25.31
CA GLU A 58 0.55 10.15 23.96
C GLU A 58 0.87 11.63 23.76
N PHE A 59 1.97 11.92 23.07
CA PHE A 59 2.24 13.26 22.57
C PHE A 59 1.67 13.40 21.16
N GLY A 60 0.87 14.43 20.95
CA GLY A 60 0.17 14.65 19.68
C GLY A 60 -1.13 13.88 19.56
N SER A 61 -2.16 14.50 19.05
CA SER A 61 -3.44 13.87 18.73
C SER A 61 -3.51 13.57 17.23
N TYR A 62 -4.04 12.41 16.90
CA TYR A 62 -4.40 12.12 15.52
C TYR A 62 -5.78 12.73 15.24
N PRO A 63 -5.94 13.59 14.22
CA PRO A 63 -7.21 14.25 13.94
C PRO A 63 -8.40 13.31 13.80
N TRP A 64 -8.21 12.08 13.31
CA TRP A 64 -9.28 11.10 13.21
C TRP A 64 -9.75 10.53 14.56
N VAL A 65 -8.88 10.50 15.58
CA VAL A 65 -9.29 10.11 16.93
C VAL A 65 -10.27 11.12 17.52
N ASP A 66 -10.14 12.40 17.13
CA ASP A 66 -11.08 13.44 17.52
C ASP A 66 -12.35 13.42 16.66
N GLN A 67 -12.25 13.08 15.39
CA GLN A 67 -13.37 13.00 14.45
C GLN A 67 -14.23 11.76 14.69
N VAL A 68 -13.62 10.63 15.04
CA VAL A 68 -14.30 9.36 15.30
C VAL A 68 -13.74 8.77 16.60
N PRO A 69 -14.14 9.29 17.76
CA PRO A 69 -13.59 8.89 19.05
C PRO A 69 -14.17 7.56 19.55
N ILE A 70 -14.15 6.54 18.70
CA ILE A 70 -14.60 5.18 19.01
C ILE A 70 -13.38 4.35 19.42
N ALA A 71 -13.48 3.62 20.52
CA ALA A 71 -12.46 2.68 20.97
C ALA A 71 -12.90 1.26 20.59
N PHE A 72 -12.21 0.65 19.61
CA PHE A 72 -12.50 -0.72 19.22
C PHE A 72 -11.84 -1.72 20.19
N GLU A 73 -12.55 -2.79 20.54
CA GLU A 73 -12.11 -3.84 21.46
C GLU A 73 -11.90 -5.17 20.75
N SER A 74 -12.72 -5.49 19.77
CA SER A 74 -12.60 -6.74 19.02
C SER A 74 -13.02 -6.57 17.56
N GLY A 75 -12.63 -7.56 16.73
CA GLY A 75 -13.03 -7.62 15.33
C GLY A 75 -13.07 -9.04 14.81
N GLN A 76 -14.05 -9.34 13.96
CA GLN A 76 -14.17 -10.64 13.30
C GLN A 76 -14.66 -10.45 11.86
N GLY A 77 -13.95 -11.05 10.91
CA GLY A 77 -14.27 -10.89 9.49
C GLY A 77 -14.31 -9.41 9.10
N VAL A 78 -15.45 -8.94 8.64
CA VAL A 78 -15.67 -7.55 8.20
C VAL A 78 -16.27 -6.65 9.29
N THR A 79 -16.33 -7.10 10.54
CA THR A 79 -16.96 -6.35 11.62
C THR A 79 -16.00 -5.96 12.71
N LEU A 80 -16.31 -4.85 13.39
CA LEU A 80 -15.62 -4.34 14.57
C LEU A 80 -16.63 -4.09 15.69
N THR A 81 -16.27 -4.46 16.91
CA THR A 81 -17.03 -4.16 18.12
C THR A 81 -16.29 -3.10 18.93
N ASP A 82 -16.96 -2.03 19.34
CA ASP A 82 -16.38 -1.03 20.22
C ASP A 82 -16.50 -1.41 21.70
N ALA A 83 -15.87 -0.62 22.57
CA ALA A 83 -15.90 -0.80 24.02
C ALA A 83 -17.28 -0.56 24.67
N ASP A 84 -18.25 -0.10 23.91
CA ASP A 84 -19.63 0.13 24.30
C ASP A 84 -20.60 -0.88 23.65
N ASP A 85 -20.08 -2.00 23.15
CA ASP A 85 -20.79 -3.11 22.49
C ASP A 85 -21.54 -2.72 21.20
N ASN A 86 -21.23 -1.61 20.58
CA ASN A 86 -21.73 -1.32 19.24
C ASN A 86 -20.98 -2.13 18.20
N LEU A 87 -21.70 -2.71 17.24
CA LEU A 87 -21.13 -3.50 16.15
C LEU A 87 -21.17 -2.70 14.85
N PHE A 88 -20.03 -2.59 14.20
CA PHE A 88 -19.82 -1.84 12.96
C PHE A 88 -19.39 -2.75 11.82
N ILE A 89 -19.64 -2.32 10.58
CA ILE A 89 -19.00 -2.88 9.40
C ILE A 89 -17.74 -2.07 9.13
N ASP A 90 -16.59 -2.74 9.06
CA ASP A 90 -15.30 -2.10 8.73
C ASP A 90 -15.12 -1.95 7.23
N LEU A 91 -15.43 -0.78 6.70
CA LEU A 91 -15.19 -0.42 5.30
C LEU A 91 -13.76 0.07 5.03
N THR A 92 -12.95 0.22 6.08
CA THR A 92 -11.57 0.71 5.99
C THR A 92 -10.52 -0.40 6.05
N HIS A 93 -10.91 -1.60 6.42
CA HIS A 93 -10.03 -2.76 6.65
C HIS A 93 -8.88 -2.45 7.61
N GLY A 94 -9.17 -1.77 8.73
CA GLY A 94 -8.13 -1.33 9.63
C GLY A 94 -7.08 -0.44 8.92
N HIS A 95 -7.52 0.56 8.19
CA HIS A 95 -6.69 1.44 7.36
C HIS A 95 -5.91 0.68 6.28
N LEU A 96 -6.60 -0.18 5.54
CA LEU A 96 -6.07 -1.04 4.47
C LEU A 96 -5.13 -2.17 4.96
N GLY A 97 -5.10 -2.47 6.26
CA GLY A 97 -4.19 -3.46 6.83
C GLY A 97 -4.77 -4.87 6.99
N ALA A 98 -6.10 -5.02 7.05
CA ALA A 98 -6.78 -6.27 7.35
C ALA A 98 -7.66 -6.77 6.19
N ALA A 99 -7.10 -6.91 4.99
CA ALA A 99 -7.84 -7.22 3.76
C ALA A 99 -8.56 -8.57 3.79
N LEU A 100 -8.05 -9.54 4.54
CA LEU A 100 -8.65 -10.88 4.71
C LEU A 100 -9.56 -10.97 5.93
N GLY A 101 -9.95 -9.83 6.49
CA GLY A 101 -10.79 -9.72 7.68
C GLY A 101 -10.02 -9.81 8.99
N HIS A 102 -10.65 -9.29 10.06
CA HIS A 102 -10.14 -9.34 11.42
C HIS A 102 -10.21 -10.76 11.97
N ALA A 103 -9.23 -11.15 12.78
CA ALA A 103 -9.14 -12.45 13.44
C ALA A 103 -9.28 -13.65 12.48
N ASN A 104 -8.68 -13.56 11.29
CA ASN A 104 -8.71 -14.66 10.32
C ASN A 104 -8.07 -15.93 10.93
N PRO A 105 -8.82 -17.06 11.00
CA PRO A 105 -8.36 -18.24 11.74
C PRO A 105 -7.11 -18.89 11.13
N GLU A 106 -6.95 -18.86 9.81
CA GLU A 106 -5.77 -19.44 9.16
C GLU A 106 -4.50 -18.65 9.45
N ILE A 107 -4.64 -17.31 9.52
CA ILE A 107 -3.52 -16.41 9.88
C ILE A 107 -3.18 -16.57 11.36
N ILE A 108 -4.18 -16.61 12.25
CA ILE A 108 -3.99 -16.83 13.69
C ILE A 108 -3.23 -18.14 13.91
N GLU A 109 -3.66 -19.23 13.28
CA GLU A 109 -3.02 -20.54 13.39
C GLU A 109 -1.56 -20.53 12.91
N ALA A 110 -1.28 -19.86 11.79
CA ALA A 110 0.08 -19.71 11.26
C ALA A 110 0.99 -18.96 12.25
N VAL A 111 0.49 -17.89 12.86
CA VAL A 111 1.21 -17.10 13.85
C VAL A 111 1.42 -17.90 15.15
N HIS A 112 0.40 -18.61 15.65
CA HIS A 112 0.52 -19.46 16.83
C HIS A 112 1.57 -20.57 16.68
N ARG A 113 1.60 -21.22 15.52
CA ARG A 113 2.65 -22.20 15.22
C ARG A 113 4.04 -21.58 15.21
N GLN A 114 4.16 -20.37 14.66
CA GLN A 114 5.44 -19.71 14.54
C GLN A 114 5.95 -19.15 15.87
N ILE A 115 5.08 -18.55 16.70
CA ILE A 115 5.49 -17.98 18.00
C ILE A 115 6.03 -19.04 18.96
N SER A 116 5.51 -20.27 18.85
CA SER A 116 5.97 -21.41 19.65
C SER A 116 7.35 -21.94 19.23
N ARG A 117 7.90 -21.50 18.10
CA ARG A 117 9.16 -21.99 17.55
C ARG A 117 10.26 -20.94 17.57
N LEU A 118 9.98 -19.75 17.04
CA LEU A 118 10.98 -18.71 16.86
C LEU A 118 10.31 -17.34 16.67
N SER A 119 10.57 -16.41 17.58
CA SER A 119 9.95 -15.08 17.54
C SER A 119 10.76 -14.05 16.75
N HIS A 120 12.10 -14.03 16.92
CA HIS A 120 12.94 -13.01 16.32
C HIS A 120 14.39 -13.47 16.14
N VAL A 121 14.98 -13.20 14.97
CA VAL A 121 16.39 -13.51 14.65
C VAL A 121 17.05 -12.42 13.80
N ARG A 122 16.51 -11.20 13.81
CA ARG A 122 17.00 -10.12 12.94
C ARG A 122 16.99 -10.57 11.47
N ASN A 123 18.10 -10.38 10.75
CA ASN A 123 18.28 -10.75 9.34
C ASN A 123 18.83 -12.16 9.13
N GLN A 124 18.94 -12.97 10.19
CA GLN A 124 19.42 -14.35 10.03
C GLN A 124 18.44 -15.17 9.20
N PRO A 125 18.95 -16.09 8.36
CA PRO A 125 18.09 -16.98 7.59
C PRO A 125 17.21 -17.83 8.49
N CYS A 126 15.93 -17.96 8.15
CA CYS A 126 15.02 -18.91 8.76
C CYS A 126 14.00 -19.37 7.73
N GLU A 127 13.48 -20.59 7.92
CA GLU A 127 12.62 -21.27 6.95
C GLU A 127 11.41 -20.43 6.51
N ILE A 128 10.67 -19.87 7.48
CA ILE A 128 9.45 -19.09 7.17
C ILE A 128 9.73 -17.83 6.35
N ARG A 129 10.89 -17.20 6.56
CA ARG A 129 11.34 -16.05 5.78
C ARG A 129 11.70 -16.45 4.34
N ALA A 130 12.44 -17.56 4.17
CA ALA A 130 12.78 -18.08 2.85
C ALA A 130 11.53 -18.45 2.05
N GLN A 131 10.58 -19.18 2.65
CA GLN A 131 9.30 -19.53 2.02
C GLN A 131 8.52 -18.30 1.58
N LEU A 132 8.48 -17.24 2.41
CA LEU A 132 7.81 -15.99 2.03
C LEU A 132 8.54 -15.30 0.86
N GLN A 133 9.87 -15.22 0.88
CA GLN A 133 10.66 -14.65 -0.23
C GLN A 133 10.41 -15.38 -1.53
N GLU A 134 10.48 -16.72 -1.52
CA GLU A 134 10.20 -17.56 -2.69
C GLU A 134 8.77 -17.41 -3.20
N THR A 135 7.81 -17.28 -2.29
CA THR A 135 6.39 -17.09 -2.67
C THR A 135 6.19 -15.73 -3.31
N LEU A 136 6.74 -14.67 -2.75
CA LEU A 136 6.66 -13.32 -3.31
C LEU A 136 7.39 -13.21 -4.65
N ALA A 137 8.57 -13.81 -4.78
CA ALA A 137 9.33 -13.82 -6.04
C ALA A 137 8.56 -14.44 -7.22
N ARG A 138 7.63 -15.36 -6.95
CA ARG A 138 6.77 -15.94 -8.00
C ARG A 138 5.62 -15.06 -8.46
N ILE A 139 5.23 -14.05 -7.66
CA ILE A 139 4.08 -13.20 -7.95
C ILE A 139 4.47 -11.75 -8.25
N THR A 140 5.70 -11.34 -7.97
CA THR A 140 6.20 -10.01 -8.35
C THR A 140 6.35 -9.90 -9.87
N PRO A 141 6.14 -8.70 -10.46
CA PRO A 141 6.13 -8.55 -11.91
C PRO A 141 7.51 -8.74 -12.54
N GLY A 142 7.57 -9.37 -13.70
CA GLY A 142 8.80 -9.57 -14.45
C GLY A 142 9.84 -10.37 -13.67
N ASN A 143 11.04 -9.81 -13.53
CA ASN A 143 12.18 -10.40 -12.81
C ASN A 143 12.49 -9.70 -11.47
N LEU A 144 11.50 -9.08 -10.82
CA LEU A 144 11.65 -8.46 -9.50
C LEU A 144 11.66 -9.53 -8.38
N ASN A 145 12.62 -10.43 -8.41
CA ASN A 145 12.65 -11.62 -7.55
C ASN A 145 13.61 -11.50 -6.35
N LEU A 146 14.31 -10.38 -6.20
CA LEU A 146 15.14 -10.10 -5.02
C LEU A 146 14.31 -9.35 -3.97
N ILE A 147 14.00 -10.03 -2.87
CA ILE A 147 13.08 -9.53 -1.84
C ILE A 147 13.84 -9.21 -0.55
N THR A 148 13.68 -7.98 -0.06
CA THR A 148 14.14 -7.56 1.28
C THR A 148 12.96 -7.06 2.10
N PHE A 149 12.93 -7.40 3.40
CA PHE A 149 11.85 -7.03 4.30
C PHE A 149 12.22 -5.87 5.22
N TYR A 150 11.19 -5.09 5.58
CA TYR A 150 11.25 -3.98 6.52
C TYR A 150 10.08 -4.04 7.51
N GLY A 151 10.17 -3.28 8.61
CA GLY A 151 9.14 -3.24 9.63
C GLY A 151 8.00 -2.26 9.36
N SER A 152 8.21 -1.31 8.45
CA SER A 152 7.20 -0.28 8.13
C SER A 152 7.28 0.17 6.68
N GLY A 153 6.18 0.77 6.17
CA GLY A 153 6.12 1.29 4.81
C GLY A 153 7.14 2.40 4.54
N THR A 154 7.34 3.28 5.50
CA THR A 154 8.32 4.36 5.36
C THR A 154 9.76 3.83 5.30
N GLU A 155 10.09 2.77 6.07
CA GLU A 155 11.40 2.11 5.95
C GLU A 155 11.61 1.47 4.58
N ALA A 156 10.55 0.90 3.99
CA ALA A 156 10.61 0.32 2.65
C ALA A 156 10.80 1.39 1.56
N ALA A 157 10.11 2.53 1.66
CA ALA A 157 10.34 3.68 0.78
C ALA A 157 11.79 4.15 0.84
N GLU A 158 12.35 4.28 2.05
CA GLU A 158 13.79 4.59 2.24
C GLU A 158 14.69 3.50 1.65
N GLY A 159 14.31 2.22 1.80
CA GLY A 159 15.00 1.07 1.23
C GLY A 159 15.03 1.12 -0.29
N ALA A 160 13.88 1.38 -0.93
CA ALA A 160 13.77 1.53 -2.38
C ALA A 160 14.63 2.69 -2.91
N MET A 161 14.63 3.82 -2.21
CA MET A 161 15.50 4.96 -2.57
C MET A 161 16.99 4.65 -2.40
N ARG A 162 17.37 3.88 -1.37
CA ARG A 162 18.76 3.41 -1.22
C ARG A 162 19.19 2.49 -2.36
N VAL A 163 18.29 1.59 -2.82
CA VAL A 163 18.53 0.77 -4.00
C VAL A 163 18.77 1.65 -5.23
N ALA A 164 17.88 2.61 -5.49
CA ALA A 164 18.03 3.49 -6.64
C ALA A 164 19.34 4.27 -6.62
N ARG A 165 19.74 4.81 -5.47
CA ARG A 165 21.05 5.49 -5.33
C ARG A 165 22.23 4.55 -5.57
N ALA A 166 22.15 3.30 -5.11
CA ALA A 166 23.24 2.34 -5.30
C ALA A 166 23.39 1.93 -6.76
N VAL A 167 22.27 1.75 -7.47
CA VAL A 167 22.25 1.30 -8.86
C VAL A 167 22.65 2.42 -9.81
N THR A 168 22.12 3.62 -9.64
CA THR A 168 22.33 4.73 -10.58
C THR A 168 23.52 5.62 -10.23
N GLY A 169 23.99 5.60 -8.98
CA GLY A 169 24.94 6.60 -8.46
C GLY A 169 24.34 7.98 -8.22
N GLY A 170 23.07 8.19 -8.59
CA GLY A 170 22.34 9.44 -8.40
C GLY A 170 21.86 9.61 -6.96
N HIS A 171 21.29 10.79 -6.67
CA HIS A 171 20.75 11.09 -5.33
C HIS A 171 19.43 11.88 -5.36
N GLU A 172 19.03 12.36 -6.54
CA GLU A 172 17.81 13.15 -6.73
C GLU A 172 16.59 12.23 -7.00
N PHE A 173 15.41 12.66 -6.55
CA PHE A 173 14.16 11.95 -6.76
C PHE A 173 13.06 12.89 -7.22
N VAL A 174 12.23 12.40 -8.14
CA VAL A 174 10.98 13.06 -8.51
C VAL A 174 9.78 12.23 -8.03
N SER A 175 8.74 12.93 -7.59
CA SER A 175 7.46 12.35 -7.16
C SER A 175 6.29 13.19 -7.66
N PHE A 176 5.06 12.76 -7.40
CA PHE A 176 3.87 13.39 -7.97
C PHE A 176 2.99 14.04 -6.89
N TYR A 177 2.28 15.10 -7.28
CA TYR A 177 1.35 15.79 -6.38
C TYR A 177 0.27 14.84 -5.88
N GLY A 178 0.11 14.79 -4.57
CA GLY A 178 -0.86 13.94 -3.91
C GLY A 178 -0.36 12.56 -3.48
N ASP A 179 0.83 12.14 -3.92
CA ASP A 179 1.43 10.88 -3.48
C ASP A 179 1.88 10.96 -2.01
N TYR A 180 1.85 9.80 -1.33
CA TYR A 180 2.26 9.67 0.05
C TYR A 180 3.05 8.38 0.28
N HIS A 181 4.32 8.51 0.64
CA HIS A 181 5.28 7.41 0.76
C HIS A 181 5.81 7.20 2.19
N GLY A 182 5.40 8.01 3.15
CA GLY A 182 5.80 7.88 4.55
C GLY A 182 6.18 9.20 5.22
N ARG A 183 6.76 9.10 6.44
CA ARG A 183 7.03 10.25 7.32
C ARG A 183 8.47 10.39 7.77
N THR A 184 9.37 9.50 7.36
CA THR A 184 10.82 9.69 7.57
C THR A 184 11.33 10.76 6.62
N THR A 185 12.53 11.28 6.88
CA THR A 185 13.08 12.44 6.15
C THR A 185 13.12 12.21 4.63
N GLY A 186 13.55 11.04 4.16
CA GLY A 186 13.57 10.74 2.73
C GLY A 186 12.16 10.50 2.16
N ALA A 187 11.33 9.73 2.88
CA ALA A 187 9.96 9.46 2.44
C ALA A 187 9.08 10.74 2.40
N ILE A 188 9.30 11.69 3.31
CA ILE A 188 8.68 13.03 3.24
C ILE A 188 9.11 13.78 1.97
N GLY A 189 10.37 13.60 1.55
CA GLY A 189 10.88 14.21 0.33
C GLY A 189 10.08 13.85 -0.92
N THR A 190 9.55 12.62 -0.97
CA THR A 190 8.71 12.11 -2.06
C THR A 190 7.21 12.23 -1.80
N SER A 191 6.77 12.59 -0.58
CA SER A 191 5.34 12.76 -0.24
C SER A 191 4.88 14.19 -0.49
N VAL A 192 3.75 14.39 -1.19
CA VAL A 192 3.33 15.72 -1.66
C VAL A 192 1.86 16.01 -1.38
N GLY A 193 1.58 17.20 -0.85
CA GLY A 193 0.20 17.67 -0.67
C GLY A 193 -0.54 17.06 0.50
N SER A 194 0.10 16.23 1.31
CA SER A 194 -0.45 15.72 2.55
C SER A 194 -0.23 16.72 3.69
N ARG A 195 -1.23 16.91 4.54
CA ARG A 195 -1.08 17.68 5.79
C ARG A 195 -0.05 17.07 6.77
N MET A 196 0.38 15.84 6.49
CA MET A 196 1.34 15.09 7.30
C MET A 196 2.79 15.30 6.87
N THR A 197 3.03 16.10 5.83
CA THR A 197 4.38 16.37 5.32
C THR A 197 4.99 17.58 6.04
N GLY A 198 6.26 17.43 6.44
CA GLY A 198 7.08 18.49 7.01
C GLY A 198 7.98 19.16 5.95
N PRO A 199 9.03 19.88 6.38
CA PRO A 199 10.04 20.43 5.49
C PRO A 199 10.72 19.32 4.67
N ARG A 200 10.95 19.58 3.38
CA ARG A 200 11.58 18.63 2.48
C ARG A 200 13.11 18.74 2.51
N PRO A 201 13.82 17.63 2.48
CA PRO A 201 15.26 17.63 2.26
C PRO A 201 15.59 18.07 0.81
N SER A 202 16.84 18.47 0.58
CA SER A 202 17.37 18.74 -0.76
C SER A 202 17.43 17.46 -1.61
N GLY A 203 17.42 17.62 -2.93
CA GLY A 203 17.46 16.50 -3.88
C GLY A 203 16.08 15.87 -4.15
N PHE A 204 15.00 16.49 -3.71
CA PHE A 204 13.63 16.04 -3.96
C PHE A 204 12.81 17.14 -4.62
N PHE A 205 12.15 16.81 -5.71
CA PHE A 205 11.19 17.72 -6.34
C PHE A 205 9.95 16.96 -6.79
N SER A 206 8.89 17.70 -7.06
CA SER A 206 7.60 17.09 -7.38
C SER A 206 6.91 17.82 -8.50
N VAL A 207 6.13 17.06 -9.24
CA VAL A 207 5.42 17.50 -10.44
C VAL A 207 3.94 17.15 -10.36
N PRO A 208 3.08 17.83 -11.13
CA PRO A 208 1.67 17.44 -11.26
C PRO A 208 1.52 16.00 -11.73
N ASN A 209 0.52 15.30 -11.20
CA ASN A 209 0.13 13.96 -11.63
C ASN A 209 -0.95 13.98 -12.72
N GLY A 210 -1.38 12.81 -13.17
CA GLY A 210 -2.43 12.63 -14.18
C GLY A 210 -3.86 12.74 -13.64
N TYR A 211 -4.16 13.63 -12.67
CA TYR A 211 -5.50 13.78 -12.12
C TYR A 211 -6.42 14.56 -13.08
N CYS A 212 -6.95 13.88 -14.09
CA CYS A 212 -7.73 14.50 -15.15
C CYS A 212 -9.03 15.17 -14.67
N HIS A 213 -9.66 14.65 -13.59
CA HIS A 213 -10.89 15.24 -13.03
C HIS A 213 -10.68 16.69 -12.53
N ARG A 214 -9.46 17.03 -12.08
CA ARG A 214 -9.03 18.38 -11.68
C ARG A 214 -7.63 18.62 -12.22
N CYS A 215 -7.55 18.76 -13.56
CA CYS A 215 -6.29 18.89 -14.27
C CYS A 215 -5.59 20.20 -13.91
N GLU A 216 -4.34 20.12 -13.45
CA GLU A 216 -3.51 21.30 -13.12
C GLU A 216 -3.23 22.20 -14.33
N PHE A 217 -3.37 21.64 -15.54
CA PHE A 217 -3.15 22.37 -16.80
C PHE A 217 -4.45 22.84 -17.47
N ALA A 218 -5.61 22.55 -16.86
CA ALA A 218 -6.93 22.84 -17.42
C ALA A 218 -7.13 22.32 -18.86
N MET A 219 -6.56 21.13 -19.16
CA MET A 219 -6.61 20.51 -20.49
C MET A 219 -7.62 19.35 -20.53
N GLU A 220 -8.19 19.11 -21.70
CA GLU A 220 -9.10 17.98 -21.92
C GLU A 220 -8.33 16.66 -22.06
N PRO A 221 -8.70 15.59 -21.31
CA PRO A 221 -7.97 14.32 -21.33
C PRO A 221 -7.89 13.67 -22.71
N SER A 222 -8.93 13.83 -23.54
CA SER A 222 -9.01 13.24 -24.90
C SER A 222 -8.04 13.83 -25.90
N THR A 223 -7.48 15.02 -25.64
CA THR A 223 -6.65 15.76 -26.60
C THR A 223 -5.28 16.17 -26.05
N CYS A 224 -5.08 16.10 -24.73
CA CYS A 224 -3.86 16.59 -24.09
C CYS A 224 -2.62 15.70 -24.27
N GLY A 225 -2.78 14.44 -24.72
CA GLY A 225 -1.66 13.51 -24.92
C GLY A 225 -0.86 13.22 -23.64
N ILE A 226 -1.51 13.30 -22.46
CA ILE A 226 -0.88 13.15 -21.15
C ILE A 226 0.18 14.25 -20.92
N HIS A 227 -0.18 15.50 -21.22
CA HIS A 227 0.71 16.67 -21.12
C HIS A 227 1.39 16.83 -19.75
N CYS A 228 0.76 16.41 -18.67
CA CYS A 228 1.35 16.40 -17.33
C CYS A 228 2.68 15.62 -17.26
N LEU A 229 2.81 14.54 -18.03
CA LEU A 229 4.08 13.80 -18.10
C LEU A 229 5.10 14.47 -19.02
N ASP A 230 4.69 15.17 -20.09
CA ASP A 230 5.61 16.01 -20.88
C ASP A 230 6.17 17.16 -20.04
N PHE A 231 5.32 17.74 -19.19
CA PHE A 231 5.77 18.71 -18.20
C PHE A 231 6.73 18.07 -17.18
N ALA A 232 6.41 16.88 -16.68
CA ALA A 232 7.28 16.16 -15.73
C ALA A 232 8.67 15.92 -16.32
N GLU A 233 8.77 15.47 -17.56
CA GLU A 233 10.05 15.26 -18.24
C GLU A 233 10.83 16.56 -18.44
N ARG A 234 10.16 17.66 -18.78
CA ARG A 234 10.80 18.99 -18.83
C ARG A 234 11.27 19.45 -17.46
N ALA A 235 10.46 19.25 -16.43
CA ALA A 235 10.82 19.60 -15.06
C ALA A 235 12.05 18.82 -14.57
N ILE A 236 12.15 17.53 -14.90
CA ILE A 236 13.33 16.71 -14.64
C ILE A 236 14.56 17.35 -15.28
N ARG A 237 14.52 17.67 -16.55
CA ARG A 237 15.65 18.30 -17.27
C ARG A 237 16.07 19.65 -16.71
N MET A 238 15.12 20.41 -16.13
CA MET A 238 15.39 21.75 -15.58
C MET A 238 15.87 21.73 -14.13
N ASN A 239 15.48 20.73 -13.35
CA ASN A 239 15.77 20.68 -11.90
C ASN A 239 16.86 19.67 -11.55
N SER A 240 17.04 18.61 -12.34
CA SER A 240 18.10 17.63 -12.11
C SER A 240 19.43 18.12 -12.70
N HIS A 241 20.49 17.96 -11.94
CA HIS A 241 21.85 18.25 -12.37
C HIS A 241 22.57 16.99 -12.89
N GLY A 242 21.83 16.03 -13.44
CA GLY A 242 22.36 14.76 -13.97
C GLY A 242 22.55 13.68 -12.90
N ALA A 243 21.95 13.86 -11.73
CA ALA A 243 22.06 12.95 -10.60
C ALA A 243 20.71 12.33 -10.21
N LEU A 244 19.76 12.19 -11.16
CA LEU A 244 18.46 11.59 -10.91
C LEU A 244 18.62 10.09 -10.61
N ALA A 245 18.22 9.69 -9.40
CA ALA A 245 18.25 8.30 -8.97
C ALA A 245 16.95 7.57 -9.29
N GLY A 246 15.80 8.24 -9.10
CA GLY A 246 14.54 7.55 -9.27
C GLY A 246 13.32 8.44 -9.44
N ILE A 247 12.31 7.85 -10.07
CA ILE A 247 10.95 8.36 -10.17
C ILE A 247 10.08 7.51 -9.25
N VAL A 248 9.51 8.11 -8.20
CA VAL A 248 8.65 7.42 -7.23
C VAL A 248 7.21 7.76 -7.50
N ALA A 249 6.36 6.75 -7.70
CA ALA A 249 4.96 6.92 -8.02
C ALA A 249 4.06 5.86 -7.38
N GLU A 250 2.85 6.23 -6.98
CA GLU A 250 1.76 5.29 -6.75
C GLU A 250 1.08 4.98 -8.11
N PRO A 251 0.86 3.71 -8.51
CA PRO A 251 0.11 3.42 -9.75
C PRO A 251 -1.32 3.99 -9.77
N ILE A 252 -1.93 4.12 -8.59
CA ILE A 252 -3.14 4.87 -8.32
C ILE A 252 -2.87 5.66 -7.05
N THR A 253 -2.91 6.99 -7.11
CA THR A 253 -2.62 7.83 -5.94
C THR A 253 -3.70 7.67 -4.88
N ASN A 254 -3.39 7.00 -3.78
CA ASN A 254 -4.39 6.65 -2.76
C ASN A 254 -4.66 7.78 -1.76
N ALA A 255 -3.64 8.32 -1.11
CA ALA A 255 -3.78 9.24 0.03
C ALA A 255 -4.51 10.55 -0.31
N SER A 256 -4.52 10.95 -1.57
CA SER A 256 -5.21 12.14 -2.06
C SER A 256 -6.56 11.83 -2.72
N GLY A 257 -7.11 10.62 -2.54
CA GLY A 257 -8.48 10.28 -2.91
C GLY A 257 -8.61 9.29 -4.07
N ALA A 258 -7.80 8.25 -4.11
CA ALA A 258 -7.84 7.15 -5.08
C ALA A 258 -7.90 7.64 -6.55
N ARG A 259 -6.92 8.47 -6.92
CA ARG A 259 -6.86 9.08 -8.25
C ARG A 259 -6.34 8.09 -9.27
N VAL A 260 -7.20 7.67 -10.17
CA VAL A 260 -6.86 6.83 -11.32
C VAL A 260 -6.36 7.71 -12.45
N PHE A 261 -5.29 7.32 -13.08
CA PHE A 261 -4.67 8.04 -14.19
C PHE A 261 -5.30 7.66 -15.54
N PRO A 262 -5.14 8.50 -16.58
CA PRO A 262 -5.62 8.16 -17.92
C PRO A 262 -4.81 7.00 -18.53
N ASP A 263 -5.44 6.26 -19.44
CA ASP A 263 -4.80 5.14 -20.13
C ASP A 263 -3.50 5.56 -20.81
N GLY A 264 -2.46 4.73 -20.63
CA GLY A 264 -1.12 4.99 -21.15
C GLY A 264 -0.23 5.84 -20.24
N TYR A 265 -0.75 6.31 -19.10
CA TYR A 265 0.03 7.13 -18.17
C TYR A 265 1.23 6.39 -17.61
N LEU A 266 1.04 5.18 -17.09
CA LEU A 266 2.15 4.41 -16.51
C LEU A 266 3.16 3.97 -17.57
N ARG A 267 2.71 3.63 -18.79
CA ARG A 267 3.61 3.34 -19.92
C ARG A 267 4.48 4.54 -20.28
N LYS A 268 3.88 5.72 -20.45
CA LYS A 268 4.63 6.95 -20.73
C LYS A 268 5.59 7.31 -19.59
N LEU A 269 5.21 7.02 -18.34
CA LEU A 269 6.08 7.22 -17.18
C LEU A 269 7.29 6.27 -17.22
N ARG A 270 7.10 5.00 -17.62
CA ARG A 270 8.19 4.04 -17.82
C ARG A 270 9.16 4.54 -18.89
N ASP A 271 8.63 4.99 -20.03
CA ASP A 271 9.46 5.56 -21.11
C ASP A 271 10.30 6.76 -20.66
N ILE A 272 9.75 7.61 -19.78
CA ILE A 272 10.48 8.75 -19.21
C ILE A 272 11.61 8.26 -18.30
N ALA A 273 11.34 7.27 -17.45
CA ALA A 273 12.36 6.70 -16.57
C ALA A 273 13.51 6.09 -17.40
N ASP A 274 13.18 5.35 -18.46
CA ASP A 274 14.18 4.77 -19.37
C ASP A 274 15.04 5.83 -20.06
N ARG A 275 14.41 6.91 -20.57
CA ARG A 275 15.14 8.01 -21.24
C ARG A 275 16.02 8.83 -20.28
N THR A 276 15.63 8.92 -19.02
CA THR A 276 16.37 9.70 -18.02
C THR A 276 17.43 8.88 -17.28
N GLY A 277 17.42 7.55 -17.44
CA GLY A 277 18.30 6.63 -16.71
C GLY A 277 17.93 6.49 -15.22
N ALA A 278 16.76 6.98 -14.82
CA ALA A 278 16.25 6.87 -13.46
C ALA A 278 15.57 5.52 -13.24
N LEU A 279 15.62 4.96 -12.02
CA LEU A 279 14.80 3.80 -11.71
C LEU A 279 13.33 4.23 -11.53
N LEU A 280 12.42 3.49 -12.15
CA LEU A 280 10.99 3.59 -11.87
C LEU A 280 10.67 2.77 -10.62
N ILE A 281 10.17 3.45 -9.59
CA ILE A 281 9.84 2.87 -8.30
C ILE A 281 8.35 2.98 -8.10
N PHE A 282 7.64 1.85 -8.00
CA PHE A 282 6.21 1.85 -7.68
C PHE A 282 5.97 1.60 -6.19
N ASP A 283 5.19 2.50 -5.60
CA ASP A 283 4.59 2.30 -4.29
C ASP A 283 3.27 1.52 -4.46
N GLU A 284 3.32 0.25 -4.19
CA GLU A 284 2.19 -0.67 -4.27
C GLU A 284 1.54 -0.93 -2.89
N HIS A 285 1.78 -0.05 -1.90
CA HIS A 285 1.20 -0.19 -0.55
C HIS A 285 -0.32 -0.24 -0.55
N ALA A 286 -0.96 0.51 -1.42
CA ALA A 286 -2.40 0.61 -1.52
C ALA A 286 -2.99 -0.10 -2.75
N THR A 287 -2.18 -0.42 -3.74
CA THR A 287 -2.61 -0.94 -5.05
C THR A 287 -2.26 -2.40 -5.27
N GLY A 288 -1.22 -2.90 -4.60
CA GLY A 288 -0.74 -4.28 -4.76
C GLY A 288 -1.60 -5.35 -4.10
N LEU A 289 -1.19 -6.60 -4.31
CA LEU A 289 -1.78 -7.80 -3.71
C LEU A 289 -3.30 -7.91 -3.96
N GLY A 290 -3.71 -7.68 -5.20
CA GLY A 290 -5.08 -7.92 -5.65
C GLY A 290 -6.06 -6.76 -5.45
N ARG A 291 -5.66 -5.66 -4.79
CA ARG A 291 -6.58 -4.56 -4.43
C ARG A 291 -7.34 -3.96 -5.62
N THR A 292 -6.72 -3.89 -6.77
CA THR A 292 -7.28 -3.24 -7.96
C THR A 292 -7.92 -4.22 -8.96
N GLY A 293 -8.05 -5.51 -8.59
CA GLY A 293 -8.48 -6.57 -9.51
C GLY A 293 -7.35 -7.14 -10.38
N ARG A 294 -6.11 -6.70 -10.14
CA ARG A 294 -4.88 -7.29 -10.65
C ARG A 294 -3.92 -7.49 -9.49
N MET A 295 -2.90 -8.36 -9.64
CA MET A 295 -1.94 -8.59 -8.57
C MET A 295 -1.22 -7.30 -8.18
N TRP A 296 -0.83 -6.48 -9.16
CA TRP A 296 -0.15 -5.20 -9.00
C TRP A 296 -0.88 -4.09 -9.76
N GLY A 297 -0.77 -2.86 -9.27
CA GLY A 297 -1.37 -1.70 -9.95
C GLY A 297 -0.74 -1.45 -11.32
N GLY A 298 0.57 -1.72 -11.47
CA GLY A 298 1.27 -1.65 -12.76
C GLY A 298 0.75 -2.62 -13.82
N ASP A 299 0.14 -3.74 -13.41
CA ASP A 299 -0.37 -4.78 -14.33
C ASP A 299 -1.52 -4.28 -15.23
N HIS A 300 -2.24 -3.24 -14.81
CA HIS A 300 -3.33 -2.66 -15.61
C HIS A 300 -2.84 -2.11 -16.95
N GLU A 301 -1.60 -1.63 -17.00
CA GLU A 301 -0.98 -1.15 -18.23
C GLU A 301 0.20 -2.02 -18.70
N GLY A 302 0.45 -3.15 -18.05
CA GLY A 302 1.55 -4.06 -18.37
C GLY A 302 2.93 -3.44 -18.10
N VAL A 303 3.03 -2.52 -17.13
CA VAL A 303 4.28 -1.83 -16.80
C VAL A 303 5.02 -2.57 -15.69
N ILE A 304 6.27 -2.92 -15.97
CA ILE A 304 7.19 -3.50 -14.99
C ILE A 304 8.13 -2.39 -14.51
N PRO A 305 8.09 -2.01 -13.23
CA PRO A 305 9.04 -1.06 -12.65
C PRO A 305 10.41 -1.70 -12.42
N ASP A 306 11.37 -0.92 -11.95
CA ASP A 306 12.67 -1.42 -11.52
C ASP A 306 12.67 -1.88 -10.06
N VAL A 307 11.80 -1.23 -9.26
CA VAL A 307 11.59 -1.49 -7.84
C VAL A 307 10.11 -1.38 -7.52
N ILE A 308 9.58 -2.31 -6.73
CA ILE A 308 8.30 -2.14 -6.04
C ILE A 308 8.49 -2.27 -4.54
N TYR A 309 7.66 -1.57 -3.77
CA TYR A 309 7.55 -1.81 -2.35
C TYR A 309 6.08 -1.83 -1.92
N PHE A 310 5.75 -2.76 -1.02
CA PHE A 310 4.37 -3.06 -0.65
C PHE A 310 4.27 -3.56 0.80
N ALA A 311 3.16 -3.27 1.44
CA ALA A 311 2.90 -3.64 2.84
C ALA A 311 1.41 -3.97 3.05
N LYS A 312 0.78 -3.28 3.97
CA LYS A 312 -0.66 -3.29 4.34
C LYS A 312 -1.29 -4.67 4.24
N TYR A 313 -1.80 -5.04 3.05
CA TYR A 313 -2.43 -6.33 2.80
C TYR A 313 -1.51 -7.54 3.01
N LEU A 314 -0.19 -7.34 2.88
CA LEU A 314 0.80 -8.41 3.01
C LEU A 314 0.69 -9.12 4.35
N GLY A 315 0.67 -8.36 5.44
CA GLY A 315 0.69 -8.90 6.80
C GLY A 315 -0.68 -9.12 7.44
N ASN A 316 -1.77 -8.69 6.82
CA ASN A 316 -3.12 -8.71 7.37
C ASN A 316 -3.18 -8.23 8.84
N GLY A 317 -2.57 -7.06 9.11
CA GLY A 317 -2.49 -6.45 10.44
C GLY A 317 -1.14 -6.65 11.14
N TYR A 318 -0.29 -7.57 10.69
CA TYR A 318 1.07 -7.73 11.21
C TYR A 318 2.07 -6.83 10.46
N PRO A 319 3.03 -6.20 11.16
CA PRO A 319 3.97 -5.25 10.57
C PRO A 319 5.01 -5.98 9.71
N VAL A 320 4.81 -6.02 8.42
CA VAL A 320 5.74 -6.53 7.42
C VAL A 320 5.60 -5.74 6.14
N THR A 321 6.74 -5.36 5.58
CA THR A 321 6.82 -4.67 4.29
C THR A 321 7.92 -5.30 3.46
N ALA A 322 7.71 -5.41 2.17
CA ALA A 322 8.69 -5.94 1.23
C ALA A 322 9.09 -4.87 0.21
N VAL A 323 10.37 -4.90 -0.15
CA VAL A 323 10.93 -4.24 -1.33
C VAL A 323 11.37 -5.33 -2.28
N ALA A 324 10.87 -5.34 -3.50
CA ALA A 324 11.25 -6.25 -4.56
C ALA A 324 11.96 -5.49 -5.68
N ILE A 325 13.06 -6.04 -6.17
CA ILE A 325 13.93 -5.43 -7.16
C ILE A 325 14.31 -6.43 -8.23
N ARG A 326 14.76 -5.91 -9.37
CA ARG A 326 15.22 -6.73 -10.50
C ARG A 326 16.47 -7.55 -10.14
N GLU A 327 16.53 -8.76 -10.66
CA GLU A 327 17.66 -9.69 -10.47
C GLU A 327 19.00 -9.10 -10.90
N GLU A 328 19.02 -8.29 -11.95
CA GLU A 328 20.23 -7.67 -12.50
C GLU A 328 20.95 -6.71 -11.54
N TYR A 329 20.28 -6.28 -10.46
CA TYR A 329 20.91 -5.43 -9.44
C TYR A 329 21.60 -6.21 -8.32
N ARG A 330 21.58 -7.56 -8.37
CA ARG A 330 22.15 -8.44 -7.34
C ARG A 330 23.60 -8.09 -7.01
N ASP A 331 24.45 -8.05 -8.03
CA ASP A 331 25.88 -7.87 -7.82
C ASP A 331 26.24 -6.47 -7.29
N ILE A 332 25.49 -5.44 -7.74
CA ILE A 332 25.66 -4.07 -7.25
C ILE A 332 25.35 -3.98 -5.75
N LEU A 333 24.33 -4.71 -5.30
CA LEU A 333 23.85 -4.67 -3.92
C LEU A 333 24.51 -5.72 -3.02
N ALA A 334 25.21 -6.71 -3.58
CA ALA A 334 25.90 -7.76 -2.85
C ALA A 334 27.19 -7.30 -2.17
N SER A 335 27.73 -6.11 -2.51
CA SER A 335 28.90 -5.56 -1.83
C SER A 335 28.59 -5.34 -0.34
N GLU A 336 29.52 -5.63 0.56
CA GLU A 336 29.37 -5.45 2.00
C GLU A 336 28.81 -4.06 2.36
N ARG A 337 29.39 -3.02 1.76
CA ARG A 337 28.98 -1.63 1.97
C ARG A 337 27.52 -1.35 1.59
N GLN A 338 26.97 -1.99 0.57
CA GLN A 338 25.58 -1.79 0.15
C GLN A 338 24.63 -2.73 0.90
N GLY A 339 25.05 -3.96 1.16
CA GLY A 339 24.26 -4.93 1.94
C GLY A 339 23.94 -4.44 3.35
N GLU A 340 24.90 -3.84 4.05
CA GLU A 340 24.70 -3.26 5.39
C GLU A 340 23.68 -2.11 5.43
N ARG A 341 23.43 -1.46 4.30
CA ARG A 341 22.45 -0.36 4.18
C ARG A 341 21.02 -0.84 4.00
N GLN A 342 20.81 -2.14 3.76
CA GLN A 342 19.47 -2.70 3.52
C GLN A 342 18.91 -3.40 4.75
N GLY A 343 17.56 -3.47 4.83
CA GLY A 343 16.85 -4.12 5.93
C GLY A 343 16.68 -3.25 7.17
N SER A 344 16.10 -3.84 8.21
CA SER A 344 15.93 -3.25 9.54
C SER A 344 15.94 -4.34 10.60
N THR A 345 16.05 -3.96 11.88
CA THR A 345 16.10 -4.93 13.01
C THR A 345 14.90 -5.88 13.01
N TYR A 346 13.71 -5.37 12.74
CA TYR A 346 12.47 -6.15 12.73
C TYR A 346 11.96 -6.52 11.34
N GLY A 347 12.71 -6.16 10.29
CA GLY A 347 12.36 -6.49 8.91
C GLY A 347 12.35 -7.99 8.65
N GLY A 348 11.20 -8.55 8.29
CA GLY A 348 11.06 -9.99 8.03
C GLY A 348 11.22 -10.87 9.28
N GLN A 349 10.78 -10.38 10.43
CA GLN A 349 10.72 -11.22 11.64
C GLN A 349 9.79 -12.42 11.41
N PRO A 350 10.10 -13.58 12.01
CA PRO A 350 9.40 -14.84 11.75
C PRO A 350 7.88 -14.78 11.92
N LEU A 351 7.38 -14.10 12.97
CA LEU A 351 5.93 -13.95 13.21
C LEU A 351 5.23 -13.23 12.07
N ALA A 352 5.77 -12.10 11.64
CA ALA A 352 5.20 -11.31 10.56
C ALA A 352 5.32 -12.03 9.21
N CYS A 353 6.42 -12.78 9.00
CA CYS A 353 6.56 -13.65 7.83
C CYS A 353 5.52 -14.77 7.81
N ALA A 354 5.18 -15.36 8.95
CA ALA A 354 4.16 -16.40 9.03
C ALA A 354 2.76 -15.84 8.67
N ALA A 355 2.41 -14.68 9.22
CA ALA A 355 1.18 -13.98 8.87
C ALA A 355 1.13 -13.62 7.39
N ALA A 356 2.21 -13.06 6.85
CA ALA A 356 2.30 -12.66 5.44
C ALA A 356 2.22 -13.87 4.49
N LEU A 357 2.93 -14.96 4.79
CA LEU A 357 2.87 -16.17 3.97
C LEU A 357 1.46 -16.75 3.93
N ALA A 358 0.79 -16.85 5.09
CA ALA A 358 -0.59 -17.31 5.16
C ALA A 358 -1.53 -16.38 4.36
N SER A 359 -1.35 -15.06 4.47
CA SER A 359 -2.15 -14.07 3.74
C SER A 359 -2.00 -14.23 2.22
N VAL A 360 -0.77 -14.35 1.73
CA VAL A 360 -0.51 -14.54 0.29
C VAL A 360 -1.02 -15.89 -0.20
N GLN A 361 -0.88 -16.94 0.59
CA GLN A 361 -1.42 -18.28 0.25
C GLN A 361 -2.95 -18.27 0.14
N ILE A 362 -3.65 -17.59 1.03
CA ILE A 362 -5.12 -17.41 0.96
C ILE A 362 -5.48 -16.62 -0.29
N LEU A 363 -4.82 -15.51 -0.55
CA LEU A 363 -5.04 -14.67 -1.74
C LEU A 363 -4.95 -15.50 -3.03
N LEU A 364 -3.89 -16.31 -3.15
CA LEU A 364 -3.63 -17.11 -4.35
C LEU A 364 -4.58 -18.30 -4.45
N ARG A 365 -4.78 -19.06 -3.36
CA ARG A 365 -5.66 -20.23 -3.33
C ARG A 365 -7.10 -19.87 -3.68
N ASP A 366 -7.59 -18.78 -3.11
CA ASP A 366 -8.98 -18.35 -3.26
C ASP A 366 -9.18 -17.42 -4.48
N ASN A 367 -8.11 -17.16 -5.24
CA ASN A 367 -8.13 -16.32 -6.44
C ASN A 367 -8.81 -14.94 -6.20
N LEU A 368 -8.42 -14.26 -5.11
CA LEU A 368 -9.10 -13.04 -4.65
C LEU A 368 -8.85 -11.80 -5.53
N THR A 369 -7.99 -11.91 -6.52
CA THR A 369 -7.75 -10.85 -7.52
C THR A 369 -8.87 -10.76 -8.57
N GLU A 370 -9.64 -11.82 -8.78
CA GLU A 370 -10.75 -11.90 -9.75
C GLU A 370 -12.11 -11.53 -9.11
#